data_5dd215f9379f567fdda7e01c3bcbd409
#
_entry.id   5dd215f9379f567fdda7e01c3bcbd409
#
_cell.length_a   1.000
_cell.length_b   1.000
_cell.length_c   1.000
_cell.angle_alpha   90.00
_cell.angle_beta   90.00
_cell.angle_gamma   90.00
#
_symmetry.space_group_name_H-M   'P 1'
#
loop_
_entity.id
_entity.type
_entity.pdbx_description
1 polymer ?
#
loop_
_entity_poly.entity_id
_entity_poly.type
_entity_poly.pdbx_seq_one_letter_code
_entity_poly.pdbx_strand_id
1 'polypeptide(L)'
;MGLRFFIWAGLQSNCRYSSYMYNKACEFLKIKQSPFLILDVIEAYKVEKCLVNVKMFKVILNLCKEARIADEALLVLRKVPEFNLRPDITIYNVVIRLFCEKGDMDMANKLMKEIGLIDLYPDMITYFAMIKGFCNAGRLEDACELFQAMREQGFSPNASVYSVLLEGICMHGSTEKALEFLEEMETTGGSCSPNVITYTSVIKSFCEKGHTMEALRILDRMETCGCAPNRVTVITLIEGFCAEGHVEEAYKLIDKVAGRGVSDGDCYSALVVSLIRINRLDEAEILFRKMSASGAKPDGIACSLMIREICRKGRVLDGFCLYDEIEQMRFLSSIDSDIYSILLVGLCQQSHLVEAAKLARSMLDKRIRLKAIYVNKIIEHLKNSGDKELAIQLSRIAR
;
A
#
# COMPACT_ATOMS: atom_id res chain seq x y z
N MET A 1 -30.46 4.45 20.68
CA MET A 1 -30.49 5.93 20.75
C MET A 1 -29.41 6.58 19.89
N GLY A 2 -28.15 6.25 20.05
CA GLY A 2 -27.05 6.92 19.35
C GLY A 2 -27.14 6.90 17.82
N LEU A 3 -27.52 5.78 17.20
CA LEU A 3 -27.68 5.68 15.74
C LEU A 3 -28.82 6.57 15.22
N ARG A 4 -29.95 6.65 15.93
CA ARG A 4 -31.05 7.57 15.59
C ARG A 4 -30.61 9.03 15.64
N PHE A 5 -29.85 9.42 16.66
CA PHE A 5 -29.30 10.77 16.78
C PHE A 5 -28.34 11.09 15.62
N PHE A 6 -27.45 10.14 15.27
CA PHE A 6 -26.54 10.31 14.14
C PHE A 6 -27.29 10.50 12.82
N ILE A 7 -28.31 9.69 12.57
CA ILE A 7 -29.15 9.80 11.36
C ILE A 7 -29.84 11.17 11.36
N TRP A 8 -30.51 11.54 12.47
CA TRP A 8 -31.22 12.82 12.60
C TRP A 8 -30.29 14.02 12.36
N ALA A 9 -29.11 14.03 12.96
CA ALA A 9 -28.14 15.11 12.76
C ALA A 9 -27.68 15.19 11.28
N GLY A 10 -27.48 14.05 10.61
CA GLY A 10 -27.15 14.00 9.18
C GLY A 10 -28.26 14.50 8.25
N LEU A 11 -29.51 14.57 8.73
CA LEU A 11 -30.62 15.10 7.95
C LEU A 11 -30.68 16.64 7.96
N GLN A 12 -30.03 17.29 8.92
CA GLN A 12 -30.05 18.76 9.03
C GLN A 12 -29.42 19.40 7.78
N SER A 13 -29.94 20.57 7.40
CA SER A 13 -29.56 21.22 6.13
C SER A 13 -28.09 21.62 6.05
N ASN A 14 -27.49 21.96 7.19
CA ASN A 14 -26.08 22.41 7.25
C ASN A 14 -25.08 21.31 7.65
N CYS A 15 -25.54 20.06 7.81
CA CYS A 15 -24.66 18.97 8.21
C CYS A 15 -24.29 18.08 7.02
N ARG A 16 -22.99 18.02 6.71
CA ARG A 16 -22.42 17.04 5.77
C ARG A 16 -21.38 16.24 6.51
N TYR A 17 -21.62 14.95 6.65
CA TYR A 17 -20.65 14.05 7.26
C TYR A 17 -19.49 13.75 6.31
N SER A 18 -18.27 13.86 6.84
CA SER A 18 -17.08 13.34 6.17
C SER A 18 -16.98 11.81 6.35
N SER A 19 -16.19 11.15 5.51
CA SER A 19 -15.90 9.71 5.66
C SER A 19 -15.32 9.38 7.04
N TYR A 20 -14.50 10.26 7.60
CA TYR A 20 -13.99 10.14 8.97
C TYR A 20 -15.11 10.06 10.03
N MET A 21 -16.16 10.90 9.91
CA MET A 21 -17.29 10.90 10.86
C MET A 21 -18.09 9.61 10.74
N TYR A 22 -18.32 9.09 9.53
CA TYR A 22 -18.96 7.80 9.33
C TYR A 22 -18.16 6.66 9.93
N ASN A 23 -16.84 6.65 9.71
CA ASN A 23 -15.93 5.65 10.27
C ASN A 23 -15.98 5.64 11.80
N LYS A 24 -15.85 6.82 12.41
CA LYS A 24 -15.94 6.96 13.88
C LYS A 24 -17.31 6.56 14.42
N ALA A 25 -18.40 6.87 13.72
CA ALA A 25 -19.73 6.41 14.10
C ALA A 25 -19.85 4.88 14.03
N CYS A 26 -19.30 4.25 12.99
CA CYS A 26 -19.27 2.78 12.85
C CYS A 26 -18.48 2.11 13.98
N GLU A 27 -17.32 2.65 14.36
CA GLU A 27 -16.51 2.16 15.49
C GLU A 27 -17.26 2.31 16.81
N PHE A 28 -17.77 3.53 17.11
CA PHE A 28 -18.43 3.82 18.38
C PHE A 28 -19.73 3.04 18.57
N LEU A 29 -20.53 2.93 17.53
CA LEU A 29 -21.82 2.21 17.55
C LEU A 29 -21.65 0.72 17.32
N LYS A 30 -20.42 0.24 17.07
CA LYS A 30 -20.08 -1.18 16.80
C LYS A 30 -20.95 -1.80 15.69
N ILE A 31 -21.24 -1.03 14.63
CA ILE A 31 -22.17 -1.43 13.56
C ILE A 31 -21.71 -2.73 12.90
N LYS A 32 -20.39 -2.90 12.71
CA LYS A 32 -19.83 -4.13 12.13
C LYS A 32 -20.09 -5.39 12.99
N GLN A 33 -20.21 -5.23 14.30
CA GLN A 33 -20.48 -6.34 15.25
C GLN A 33 -21.98 -6.61 15.39
N SER A 34 -22.81 -5.59 15.19
CA SER A 34 -24.26 -5.66 15.35
C SER A 34 -24.97 -4.97 14.18
N PRO A 35 -24.87 -5.50 12.94
CA PRO A 35 -25.42 -4.85 11.75
C PRO A 35 -26.95 -4.74 11.75
N PHE A 36 -27.64 -5.61 12.51
CA PHE A 36 -29.10 -5.56 12.67
C PHE A 36 -29.62 -4.23 13.26
N LEU A 37 -28.79 -3.49 14.01
CA LEU A 37 -29.15 -2.18 14.54
C LEU A 37 -29.64 -1.22 13.45
N ILE A 38 -29.16 -1.36 12.22
CA ILE A 38 -29.56 -0.52 11.08
C ILE A 38 -31.01 -0.81 10.71
N LEU A 39 -31.35 -2.09 10.58
CA LEU A 39 -32.72 -2.51 10.22
C LEU A 39 -33.71 -2.20 11.34
N ASP A 40 -33.32 -2.43 12.60
CA ASP A 40 -34.15 -2.09 13.76
C ASP A 40 -34.51 -0.60 13.81
N VAL A 41 -33.54 0.27 13.47
CA VAL A 41 -33.79 1.71 13.42
C VAL A 41 -34.74 2.07 12.27
N ILE A 42 -34.58 1.47 11.07
CA ILE A 42 -35.48 1.69 9.95
C ILE A 42 -36.89 1.24 10.29
N GLU A 43 -37.04 0.07 10.90
CA GLU A 43 -38.34 -0.48 11.30
C GLU A 43 -39.01 0.40 12.38
N ALA A 44 -38.23 0.92 13.33
CA ALA A 44 -38.73 1.84 14.33
C ALA A 44 -39.24 3.17 13.71
N TYR A 45 -38.54 3.71 12.68
CA TYR A 45 -39.04 4.89 11.95
C TYR A 45 -40.37 4.58 11.23
N LYS A 46 -40.55 3.34 10.73
CA LYS A 46 -41.80 2.91 10.09
C LYS A 46 -42.94 2.81 11.08
N VAL A 47 -42.73 2.15 12.21
CA VAL A 47 -43.73 1.99 13.29
C VAL A 47 -44.18 3.35 13.85
N GLU A 48 -43.21 4.25 14.07
CA GLU A 48 -43.47 5.60 14.61
C GLU A 48 -44.03 6.58 13.56
N LYS A 49 -44.22 6.11 12.31
CA LYS A 49 -44.71 6.93 11.17
C LYS A 49 -43.94 8.26 11.00
N CYS A 50 -42.62 8.21 11.23
CA CYS A 50 -41.78 9.38 11.06
C CYS A 50 -41.74 9.84 9.60
N LEU A 51 -41.65 11.14 9.35
CA LEU A 51 -41.40 11.66 8.01
C LEU A 51 -39.98 11.32 7.57
N VAL A 52 -39.88 10.43 6.62
CA VAL A 52 -38.61 9.91 6.09
C VAL A 52 -38.40 10.43 4.68
N ASN A 53 -37.17 10.71 4.31
CA ASN A 53 -36.76 11.13 2.98
C ASN A 53 -35.59 10.28 2.46
N VAL A 54 -35.30 10.38 1.17
CA VAL A 54 -34.22 9.66 0.50
C VAL A 54 -32.84 9.93 1.16
N LYS A 55 -32.64 11.15 1.73
CA LYS A 55 -31.40 11.54 2.42
C LYS A 55 -31.11 10.64 3.63
N MET A 56 -32.15 10.21 4.36
CA MET A 56 -32.00 9.28 5.47
C MET A 56 -31.36 7.96 5.02
N PHE A 57 -31.89 7.36 3.95
CA PHE A 57 -31.33 6.14 3.41
C PHE A 57 -29.90 6.29 2.90
N LYS A 58 -29.56 7.44 2.30
CA LYS A 58 -28.17 7.75 1.93
C LYS A 58 -27.23 7.82 3.13
N VAL A 59 -27.66 8.41 4.26
CA VAL A 59 -26.87 8.44 5.50
C VAL A 59 -26.66 7.01 6.02
N ILE A 60 -27.70 6.19 6.04
CA ILE A 60 -27.63 4.79 6.49
C ILE A 60 -26.72 3.96 5.57
N LEU A 61 -26.87 4.11 4.26
CA LEU A 61 -26.05 3.38 3.30
C LEU A 61 -24.57 3.78 3.35
N ASN A 62 -24.27 5.06 3.66
CA ASN A 62 -22.90 5.47 3.90
C ASN A 62 -22.30 4.83 5.18
N LEU A 63 -23.11 4.60 6.22
CA LEU A 63 -22.68 3.80 7.36
C LEU A 63 -22.39 2.33 6.96
N CYS A 64 -23.28 1.73 6.15
CA CYS A 64 -23.04 0.37 5.62
C CYS A 64 -21.76 0.31 4.79
N LYS A 65 -21.49 1.35 4.00
CA LYS A 65 -20.27 1.46 3.18
C LYS A 65 -19.01 1.49 4.03
N GLU A 66 -18.94 2.34 5.06
CA GLU A 66 -17.77 2.42 5.94
C GLU A 66 -17.62 1.15 6.81
N ALA A 67 -18.73 0.52 7.20
CA ALA A 67 -18.73 -0.75 7.91
C ALA A 67 -18.46 -1.96 7.00
N ARG A 68 -18.50 -1.80 5.65
CA ARG A 68 -18.37 -2.85 4.63
C ARG A 68 -19.39 -4.00 4.78
N ILE A 69 -20.63 -3.67 5.05
CA ILE A 69 -21.75 -4.61 5.22
C ILE A 69 -22.66 -4.54 4.00
N ALA A 70 -22.40 -5.38 2.98
CA ALA A 70 -23.09 -5.36 1.70
C ALA A 70 -24.51 -5.92 1.79
N ASP A 71 -24.71 -7.00 2.56
CA ASP A 71 -25.99 -7.69 2.67
C ASP A 71 -27.04 -6.81 3.36
N GLU A 72 -26.65 -6.12 4.43
CA GLU A 72 -27.50 -5.15 5.11
C GLU A 72 -27.81 -3.94 4.23
N ALA A 73 -26.82 -3.49 3.45
CA ALA A 73 -27.06 -2.41 2.48
C ALA A 73 -28.10 -2.79 1.43
N LEU A 74 -28.11 -4.06 0.99
CA LEU A 74 -29.14 -4.59 0.09
C LEU A 74 -30.51 -4.58 0.77
N LEU A 75 -30.59 -5.03 2.03
CA LEU A 75 -31.84 -5.00 2.79
C LEU A 75 -32.35 -3.57 2.97
N VAL A 76 -31.46 -2.61 3.24
CA VAL A 76 -31.79 -1.18 3.31
C VAL A 76 -32.35 -0.69 1.97
N LEU A 77 -31.74 -1.05 0.83
CA LEU A 77 -32.23 -0.71 -0.50
C LEU A 77 -33.67 -1.24 -0.71
N ARG A 78 -33.93 -2.51 -0.32
CA ARG A 78 -35.27 -3.16 -0.44
C ARG A 78 -36.32 -2.51 0.47
N LYS A 79 -35.90 -1.86 1.54
CA LYS A 79 -36.80 -1.12 2.44
C LYS A 79 -37.23 0.27 1.94
N VAL A 80 -36.50 0.88 0.99
CA VAL A 80 -36.83 2.23 0.47
C VAL A 80 -38.27 2.30 -0.09
N PRO A 81 -38.76 1.37 -0.94
CA PRO A 81 -40.10 1.42 -1.47
C PRO A 81 -41.19 1.29 -0.40
N GLU A 82 -40.93 0.61 0.72
CA GLU A 82 -41.89 0.46 1.83
C GLU A 82 -42.25 1.79 2.49
N PHE A 83 -41.48 2.85 2.26
CA PHE A 83 -41.74 4.22 2.70
C PHE A 83 -42.34 5.11 1.58
N ASN A 84 -42.85 4.52 0.51
CA ASN A 84 -43.31 5.23 -0.68
C ASN A 84 -42.26 6.15 -1.34
N LEU A 85 -40.99 5.76 -1.21
CA LEU A 85 -39.85 6.48 -1.81
C LEU A 85 -39.33 5.68 -3.00
N ARG A 86 -38.81 6.38 -4.02
CA ARG A 86 -38.08 5.75 -5.13
C ARG A 86 -36.58 5.84 -4.86
N PRO A 87 -35.84 4.72 -4.89
CA PRO A 87 -34.37 4.76 -4.84
C PRO A 87 -33.82 5.52 -6.05
N ASP A 88 -32.82 6.34 -5.85
CA ASP A 88 -32.09 7.00 -6.93
C ASP A 88 -30.81 6.22 -7.30
N ILE A 89 -30.16 6.61 -8.40
CA ILE A 89 -28.94 5.97 -8.88
C ILE A 89 -27.82 6.01 -7.82
N THR A 90 -27.79 7.04 -6.97
CA THR A 90 -26.79 7.17 -5.91
C THR A 90 -26.89 6.05 -4.88
N ILE A 91 -28.13 5.68 -4.52
CA ILE A 91 -28.42 4.57 -3.61
C ILE A 91 -27.93 3.25 -4.19
N TYR A 92 -28.30 2.98 -5.46
CA TYR A 92 -27.84 1.78 -6.17
C TYR A 92 -26.30 1.73 -6.26
N ASN A 93 -25.64 2.83 -6.61
CA ASN A 93 -24.19 2.89 -6.72
C ASN A 93 -23.47 2.53 -5.43
N VAL A 94 -23.99 2.94 -4.27
CA VAL A 94 -23.40 2.55 -2.98
C VAL A 94 -23.53 1.05 -2.75
N VAL A 95 -24.69 0.45 -3.04
CA VAL A 95 -24.92 -0.98 -2.83
C VAL A 95 -24.12 -1.82 -3.84
N ILE A 96 -24.13 -1.45 -5.12
CA ILE A 96 -23.33 -2.12 -6.17
C ILE A 96 -21.85 -2.11 -5.78
N ARG A 97 -21.32 -0.95 -5.38
CA ARG A 97 -19.93 -0.82 -4.96
C ARG A 97 -19.58 -1.75 -3.80
N LEU A 98 -20.47 -1.88 -2.82
CA LEU A 98 -20.27 -2.79 -1.69
C LEU A 98 -20.19 -4.26 -2.12
N PHE A 99 -21.04 -4.69 -3.06
CA PHE A 99 -20.99 -6.04 -3.62
C PHE A 99 -19.73 -6.25 -4.46
N CYS A 100 -19.31 -5.27 -5.24
CA CYS A 100 -18.02 -5.30 -5.94
C CYS A 100 -16.82 -5.43 -4.96
N GLU A 101 -16.83 -4.68 -3.84
CA GLU A 101 -15.80 -4.76 -2.80
C GLU A 101 -15.85 -6.10 -2.02
N LYS A 102 -17.03 -6.71 -1.89
CA LYS A 102 -17.23 -8.06 -1.31
C LYS A 102 -16.78 -9.18 -2.26
N GLY A 103 -16.66 -8.90 -3.57
CA GLY A 103 -16.35 -9.87 -4.62
C GLY A 103 -17.57 -10.60 -5.17
N ASP A 104 -18.79 -10.25 -4.73
CA ASP A 104 -20.04 -10.84 -5.25
C ASP A 104 -20.50 -10.09 -6.51
N MET A 105 -19.82 -10.38 -7.60
CA MET A 105 -20.07 -9.72 -8.89
C MET A 105 -21.42 -10.13 -9.51
N ASP A 106 -21.94 -11.29 -9.14
CA ASP A 106 -23.23 -11.75 -9.66
C ASP A 106 -24.39 -10.94 -9.08
N MET A 107 -24.31 -10.61 -7.78
CA MET A 107 -25.29 -9.71 -7.16
C MET A 107 -25.13 -8.28 -7.68
N ALA A 108 -23.90 -7.78 -7.83
CA ALA A 108 -23.64 -6.47 -8.41
C ALA A 108 -24.23 -6.36 -9.83
N ASN A 109 -24.08 -7.39 -10.66
CA ASN A 109 -24.63 -7.44 -12.02
C ASN A 109 -26.16 -7.49 -12.04
N LYS A 110 -26.78 -8.25 -11.11
CA LYS A 110 -28.24 -8.23 -10.94
C LYS A 110 -28.76 -6.83 -10.62
N LEU A 111 -28.10 -6.13 -9.70
CA LEU A 111 -28.48 -4.75 -9.33
C LEU A 111 -28.30 -3.78 -10.49
N MET A 112 -27.24 -3.93 -11.28
CA MET A 112 -27.04 -3.12 -12.48
C MET A 112 -28.14 -3.32 -13.52
N LYS A 113 -28.59 -4.56 -13.75
CA LYS A 113 -29.71 -4.86 -14.61
C LYS A 113 -31.04 -4.32 -14.06
N GLU A 114 -31.24 -4.38 -12.74
CA GLU A 114 -32.41 -3.86 -12.04
C GLU A 114 -32.58 -2.36 -12.24
N ILE A 115 -31.49 -1.60 -12.27
CA ILE A 115 -31.52 -0.15 -12.56
C ILE A 115 -32.26 0.14 -13.86
N GLY A 116 -31.99 -0.64 -14.92
CA GLY A 116 -32.68 -0.47 -16.22
C GLY A 116 -34.17 -0.80 -16.20
N LEU A 117 -34.62 -1.64 -15.26
CA LEU A 117 -36.04 -2.03 -15.15
C LEU A 117 -36.89 -0.96 -14.42
N ILE A 118 -36.28 -0.02 -13.73
CA ILE A 118 -36.99 1.04 -12.98
C ILE A 118 -36.79 2.44 -13.58
N ASP A 119 -36.54 2.50 -14.89
CA ASP A 119 -36.32 3.74 -15.65
C ASP A 119 -35.17 4.58 -15.14
N LEU A 120 -34.17 3.95 -14.50
CA LEU A 120 -32.89 4.56 -14.19
C LEU A 120 -31.84 4.04 -15.17
N TYR A 121 -30.78 4.83 -15.34
CA TYR A 121 -29.66 4.46 -16.22
C TYR A 121 -28.37 4.40 -15.40
N PRO A 122 -27.53 3.37 -15.61
CA PRO A 122 -26.20 3.34 -15.06
C PRO A 122 -25.43 4.62 -15.45
N ASP A 123 -24.75 5.22 -14.51
CA ASP A 123 -23.90 6.38 -14.72
C ASP A 123 -22.41 5.98 -14.75
N MET A 124 -21.54 6.94 -14.99
CA MET A 124 -20.08 6.74 -14.99
C MET A 124 -19.57 6.09 -13.69
N ILE A 125 -20.21 6.38 -12.55
CA ILE A 125 -19.83 5.82 -11.24
C ILE A 125 -20.21 4.34 -11.18
N THR A 126 -21.37 3.99 -11.71
CA THR A 126 -21.84 2.58 -11.82
C THR A 126 -20.85 1.77 -12.66
N TYR A 127 -20.53 2.25 -13.87
CA TYR A 127 -19.59 1.56 -14.77
C TYR A 127 -18.22 1.41 -14.14
N PHE A 128 -17.68 2.48 -13.54
CA PHE A 128 -16.38 2.45 -12.87
C PHE A 128 -16.35 1.42 -11.73
N ALA A 129 -17.38 1.39 -10.88
CA ALA A 129 -17.46 0.47 -9.76
C ALA A 129 -17.51 -0.99 -10.24
N MET A 130 -18.29 -1.27 -11.28
CA MET A 130 -18.45 -2.61 -11.86
C MET A 130 -17.17 -3.08 -12.56
N ILE A 131 -16.56 -2.25 -13.42
CA ILE A 131 -15.29 -2.56 -14.10
C ILE A 131 -14.22 -2.87 -13.07
N LYS A 132 -14.09 -2.03 -12.04
CA LYS A 132 -13.13 -2.25 -10.94
C LYS A 132 -13.42 -3.55 -10.19
N GLY A 133 -14.68 -3.85 -9.93
CA GLY A 133 -15.10 -5.09 -9.28
C GLY A 133 -14.72 -6.33 -10.11
N PHE A 134 -15.00 -6.32 -11.40
CA PHE A 134 -14.64 -7.41 -12.31
C PHE A 134 -13.11 -7.59 -12.41
N CYS A 135 -12.35 -6.52 -12.53
CA CYS A 135 -10.89 -6.57 -12.52
C CYS A 135 -10.36 -7.20 -11.22
N ASN A 136 -10.86 -6.79 -10.07
CA ASN A 136 -10.44 -7.34 -8.78
C ASN A 136 -10.82 -8.81 -8.61
N ALA A 137 -11.92 -9.24 -9.22
CA ALA A 137 -12.37 -10.64 -9.23
C ALA A 137 -11.67 -11.51 -10.29
N GLY A 138 -10.75 -10.95 -11.09
CA GLY A 138 -10.07 -11.65 -12.17
C GLY A 138 -10.96 -11.95 -13.40
N ARG A 139 -12.17 -11.39 -13.45
CA ARG A 139 -13.14 -11.57 -14.54
C ARG A 139 -12.91 -10.51 -15.64
N LEU A 140 -11.75 -10.59 -16.30
CA LEU A 140 -11.32 -9.58 -17.27
C LEU A 140 -12.21 -9.48 -18.50
N GLU A 141 -12.76 -10.59 -18.97
CA GLU A 141 -13.66 -10.62 -20.14
C GLU A 141 -14.90 -9.77 -19.85
N ASP A 142 -15.55 -9.99 -18.71
CA ASP A 142 -16.70 -9.20 -18.28
C ASP A 142 -16.33 -7.70 -18.11
N ALA A 143 -15.14 -7.41 -17.60
CA ALA A 143 -14.67 -6.03 -17.46
C ALA A 143 -14.48 -5.33 -18.81
N CYS A 144 -13.90 -6.03 -19.80
CA CYS A 144 -13.72 -5.51 -21.16
C CYS A 144 -15.06 -5.35 -21.91
N GLU A 145 -15.97 -6.32 -21.78
CA GLU A 145 -17.31 -6.22 -22.35
C GLU A 145 -18.07 -5.01 -21.78
N LEU A 146 -18.00 -4.83 -20.47
CA LEU A 146 -18.65 -3.71 -19.81
C LEU A 146 -18.03 -2.35 -20.20
N PHE A 147 -16.71 -2.31 -20.37
CA PHE A 147 -16.00 -1.13 -20.87
C PHE A 147 -16.44 -0.77 -22.29
N GLN A 148 -16.61 -1.77 -23.16
CA GLN A 148 -17.12 -1.55 -24.51
C GLN A 148 -18.58 -1.08 -24.51
N ALA A 149 -19.45 -1.73 -23.72
CA ALA A 149 -20.85 -1.33 -23.56
C ALA A 149 -20.99 0.12 -23.06
N MET A 150 -20.11 0.55 -22.15
CA MET A 150 -20.04 1.94 -21.67
C MET A 150 -19.77 2.91 -22.82
N ARG A 151 -18.84 2.59 -23.73
CA ARG A 151 -18.51 3.42 -24.92
C ARG A 151 -19.67 3.47 -25.91
N GLU A 152 -20.31 2.34 -26.15
CA GLU A 152 -21.48 2.23 -27.06
C GLU A 152 -22.68 3.06 -26.59
N GLN A 153 -22.82 3.23 -25.26
CA GLN A 153 -23.83 4.11 -24.68
C GLN A 153 -23.43 5.60 -24.67
N GLY A 154 -22.30 5.96 -25.29
CA GLY A 154 -21.86 7.34 -25.45
C GLY A 154 -21.08 7.91 -24.26
N PHE A 155 -20.75 7.10 -23.26
CA PHE A 155 -19.86 7.56 -22.18
C PHE A 155 -18.41 7.56 -22.67
N SER A 156 -17.71 8.68 -22.45
CA SER A 156 -16.28 8.76 -22.69
C SER A 156 -15.52 8.29 -21.46
N PRO A 157 -14.79 7.14 -21.50
CA PRO A 157 -13.97 6.69 -20.39
C PRO A 157 -12.92 7.76 -20.04
N ASN A 158 -12.68 7.97 -18.77
CA ASN A 158 -11.61 8.84 -18.30
C ASN A 158 -10.34 8.03 -17.93
N ALA A 159 -9.23 8.71 -17.67
CA ALA A 159 -7.97 8.06 -17.28
C ALA A 159 -8.11 7.08 -16.10
N SER A 160 -9.06 7.32 -15.17
CA SER A 160 -9.26 6.42 -14.04
C SER A 160 -9.87 5.07 -14.46
N VAL A 161 -10.81 5.07 -15.41
CA VAL A 161 -11.41 3.82 -15.94
C VAL A 161 -10.35 3.03 -16.70
N TYR A 162 -9.59 3.70 -17.57
CA TYR A 162 -8.48 3.07 -18.29
C TYR A 162 -7.42 2.50 -17.35
N SER A 163 -7.01 3.26 -16.33
CA SER A 163 -5.99 2.80 -15.38
C SER A 163 -6.44 1.56 -14.59
N VAL A 164 -7.70 1.51 -14.15
CA VAL A 164 -8.24 0.36 -13.41
C VAL A 164 -8.32 -0.88 -14.30
N LEU A 165 -8.76 -0.72 -15.56
CA LEU A 165 -8.84 -1.85 -16.49
C LEU A 165 -7.45 -2.34 -16.87
N LEU A 166 -6.51 -1.43 -17.12
CA LEU A 166 -5.12 -1.78 -17.41
C LEU A 166 -4.44 -2.48 -16.21
N GLU A 167 -4.69 -2.02 -14.98
CA GLU A 167 -4.22 -2.69 -13.77
C GLU A 167 -4.77 -4.12 -13.67
N GLY A 168 -6.07 -4.31 -13.94
CA GLY A 168 -6.69 -5.64 -14.00
C GLY A 168 -6.06 -6.54 -15.08
N ILE A 169 -5.82 -6.01 -16.28
CA ILE A 169 -5.14 -6.72 -17.36
C ILE A 169 -3.70 -7.07 -16.94
N CYS A 170 -3.00 -6.16 -16.30
CA CYS A 170 -1.64 -6.40 -15.79
C CYS A 170 -1.61 -7.52 -14.76
N MET A 171 -2.59 -7.58 -13.86
CA MET A 171 -2.63 -8.60 -12.80
C MET A 171 -3.04 -9.99 -13.31
N HIS A 172 -4.05 -10.06 -14.17
CA HIS A 172 -4.72 -11.32 -14.53
C HIS A 172 -4.64 -11.66 -16.03
N GLY A 173 -4.27 -10.72 -16.87
CA GLY A 173 -4.19 -10.88 -18.32
C GLY A 173 -2.78 -11.16 -18.86
N SER A 174 -2.64 -11.10 -20.18
CA SER A 174 -1.37 -11.21 -20.86
C SER A 174 -0.66 -9.85 -20.98
N THR A 175 0.66 -9.91 -21.14
CA THR A 175 1.50 -8.73 -21.38
C THR A 175 1.18 -8.04 -22.72
N GLU A 176 0.79 -8.83 -23.74
CA GLU A 176 0.40 -8.33 -25.05
C GLU A 176 -0.86 -7.46 -24.96
N LYS A 177 -1.90 -7.95 -24.26
CA LYS A 177 -3.13 -7.17 -24.03
C LYS A 177 -2.86 -5.88 -23.25
N ALA A 178 -1.92 -5.93 -22.28
CA ALA A 178 -1.55 -4.72 -21.53
C ALA A 178 -0.88 -3.68 -22.43
N LEU A 179 -0.03 -4.11 -23.36
CA LEU A 179 0.61 -3.22 -24.35
C LEU A 179 -0.40 -2.62 -25.32
N GLU A 180 -1.28 -3.43 -25.90
CA GLU A 180 -2.35 -2.98 -26.81
C GLU A 180 -3.22 -1.91 -26.14
N PHE A 181 -3.57 -2.15 -24.89
CA PHE A 181 -4.42 -1.23 -24.14
C PHE A 181 -3.68 0.08 -23.76
N LEU A 182 -2.39 -0.01 -23.43
CA LEU A 182 -1.53 1.16 -23.19
C LEU A 182 -1.41 2.01 -24.47
N GLU A 183 -1.25 1.36 -25.62
CA GLU A 183 -1.17 2.01 -26.92
C GLU A 183 -2.48 2.70 -27.30
N GLU A 184 -3.64 2.08 -27.00
CA GLU A 184 -4.94 2.73 -27.15
C GLU A 184 -5.04 4.01 -26.32
N MET A 185 -4.56 4.00 -25.07
CA MET A 185 -4.53 5.18 -24.21
C MET A 185 -3.65 6.30 -24.77
N GLU A 186 -2.47 5.95 -25.28
CA GLU A 186 -1.53 6.89 -25.90
C GLU A 186 -2.10 7.54 -27.16
N THR A 187 -2.75 6.74 -28.02
CA THR A 187 -3.35 7.23 -29.28
C THR A 187 -4.61 8.04 -29.05
N THR A 188 -5.44 7.67 -28.09
CA THR A 188 -6.66 8.41 -27.71
C THR A 188 -6.32 9.79 -27.17
N GLY A 189 -5.27 9.90 -26.38
CA GLY A 189 -4.75 11.17 -25.89
C GLY A 189 -5.69 11.95 -24.96
N GLY A 190 -5.41 13.22 -24.75
CA GLY A 190 -6.26 14.13 -23.98
C GLY A 190 -6.46 13.69 -22.53
N SER A 191 -7.72 13.60 -22.08
CA SER A 191 -8.06 13.18 -20.70
C SER A 191 -7.81 11.70 -20.42
N CYS A 192 -7.51 10.91 -21.45
CA CYS A 192 -7.26 9.48 -21.37
C CYS A 192 -5.77 9.13 -21.41
N SER A 193 -4.88 10.11 -21.63
CA SER A 193 -3.44 9.88 -21.71
C SER A 193 -2.91 9.15 -20.50
N PRO A 194 -2.01 8.16 -20.68
CA PRO A 194 -1.36 7.49 -19.58
C PRO A 194 -0.59 8.49 -18.71
N ASN A 195 -0.57 8.25 -17.43
CA ASN A 195 0.19 9.02 -16.46
C ASN A 195 1.29 8.17 -15.81
N VAL A 196 2.09 8.78 -14.94
CA VAL A 196 3.19 8.09 -14.22
C VAL A 196 2.72 6.82 -13.52
N ILE A 197 1.52 6.84 -12.92
CA ILE A 197 0.96 5.68 -12.21
C ILE A 197 0.64 4.56 -13.21
N THR A 198 0.02 4.89 -14.34
CA THR A 198 -0.32 3.95 -15.41
C THR A 198 0.92 3.24 -15.94
N TYR A 199 1.95 3.99 -16.35
CA TYR A 199 3.20 3.40 -16.81
C TYR A 199 3.90 2.55 -15.77
N THR A 200 3.95 3.03 -14.51
CA THR A 200 4.58 2.28 -13.41
C THR A 200 3.87 0.96 -13.14
N SER A 201 2.54 0.90 -13.22
CA SER A 201 1.77 -0.33 -13.06
C SER A 201 2.07 -1.35 -14.16
N VAL A 202 2.18 -0.90 -15.41
CA VAL A 202 2.57 -1.77 -16.53
C VAL A 202 3.99 -2.29 -16.36
N ILE A 203 4.95 -1.39 -16.10
CA ILE A 203 6.36 -1.75 -15.84
C ILE A 203 6.45 -2.79 -14.73
N LYS A 204 5.73 -2.59 -13.62
CA LYS A 204 5.69 -3.54 -12.51
C LYS A 204 5.19 -4.90 -12.94
N SER A 205 4.08 -4.96 -13.67
CA SER A 205 3.53 -6.22 -14.19
C SER A 205 4.51 -6.97 -15.09
N PHE A 206 5.22 -6.24 -15.96
CA PHE A 206 6.23 -6.84 -16.83
C PHE A 206 7.42 -7.39 -16.03
N CYS A 207 7.90 -6.65 -15.03
CA CYS A 207 8.95 -7.12 -14.13
C CYS A 207 8.52 -8.38 -13.35
N GLU A 208 7.28 -8.40 -12.81
CA GLU A 208 6.75 -9.56 -12.07
C GLU A 208 6.57 -10.83 -12.94
N LYS A 209 6.38 -10.64 -14.25
CA LYS A 209 6.24 -11.74 -15.23
C LYS A 209 7.55 -12.16 -15.91
N GLY A 210 8.67 -11.55 -15.52
CA GLY A 210 9.97 -11.88 -16.08
C GLY A 210 10.22 -11.29 -17.48
N HIS A 211 9.66 -10.13 -17.78
CA HIS A 211 9.80 -9.42 -19.06
C HIS A 211 10.46 -8.05 -18.87
N THR A 212 11.59 -8.02 -18.16
CA THR A 212 12.23 -6.75 -17.76
C THR A 212 12.78 -5.93 -18.91
N MET A 213 13.19 -6.58 -20.00
CA MET A 213 13.66 -5.87 -21.20
C MET A 213 12.53 -5.12 -21.92
N GLU A 214 11.34 -5.69 -21.92
CA GLU A 214 10.12 -5.01 -22.40
C GLU A 214 9.71 -3.89 -21.46
N ALA A 215 9.83 -4.10 -20.14
CA ALA A 215 9.59 -3.06 -19.14
C ALA A 215 10.51 -1.84 -19.34
N LEU A 216 11.77 -2.05 -19.76
CA LEU A 216 12.69 -0.95 -20.10
C LEU A 216 12.21 -0.18 -21.32
N ARG A 217 11.67 -0.85 -22.35
CA ARG A 217 11.08 -0.18 -23.52
C ARG A 217 9.87 0.68 -23.13
N ILE A 218 9.07 0.21 -22.16
CA ILE A 218 7.94 0.98 -21.63
C ILE A 218 8.43 2.24 -20.90
N LEU A 219 9.58 2.17 -20.21
CA LEU A 219 10.22 3.34 -19.60
C LEU A 219 10.59 4.38 -20.68
N ASP A 220 11.17 3.93 -21.80
CA ASP A 220 11.51 4.82 -22.93
C ASP A 220 10.26 5.46 -23.54
N ARG A 221 9.16 4.72 -23.70
CA ARG A 221 7.86 5.23 -24.14
C ARG A 221 7.31 6.28 -23.18
N MET A 222 7.38 6.02 -21.87
CA MET A 222 6.96 6.95 -20.82
C MET A 222 7.70 8.28 -20.92
N GLU A 223 9.02 8.26 -21.13
CA GLU A 223 9.85 9.45 -21.31
C GLU A 223 9.49 10.20 -22.60
N THR A 224 9.28 9.49 -23.73
CA THR A 224 8.90 10.10 -25.00
C THR A 224 7.51 10.75 -24.97
N CYS A 225 6.60 10.21 -24.17
CA CYS A 225 5.28 10.81 -23.91
C CYS A 225 5.31 11.97 -22.89
N GLY A 226 6.50 12.41 -22.46
CA GLY A 226 6.66 13.53 -21.52
C GLY A 226 6.35 13.17 -20.06
N CYS A 227 6.16 11.90 -19.73
CA CYS A 227 5.98 11.42 -18.36
C CYS A 227 7.34 11.10 -17.74
N ALA A 228 7.83 11.94 -16.83
CA ALA A 228 9.10 11.67 -16.13
C ALA A 228 8.96 10.49 -15.17
N PRO A 229 9.89 9.49 -15.21
CA PRO A 229 9.91 8.40 -14.26
C PRO A 229 10.10 8.93 -12.83
N ASN A 230 9.38 8.34 -11.90
CA ASN A 230 9.56 8.65 -10.49
C ASN A 230 10.42 7.56 -9.79
N ARG A 231 10.72 7.80 -8.51
CA ARG A 231 11.48 6.86 -7.66
C ARG A 231 10.90 5.43 -7.74
N VAL A 232 9.59 5.29 -7.67
CA VAL A 232 8.93 3.96 -7.66
C VAL A 232 9.14 3.24 -8.98
N THR A 233 9.03 3.94 -10.11
CA THR A 233 9.26 3.37 -11.45
C THR A 233 10.68 2.80 -11.58
N VAL A 234 11.68 3.58 -11.16
CA VAL A 234 13.10 3.17 -11.27
C VAL A 234 13.42 2.02 -10.35
N ILE A 235 12.97 2.08 -9.08
CA ILE A 235 13.19 0.99 -8.11
C ILE A 235 12.54 -0.30 -8.61
N THR A 236 11.32 -0.25 -9.14
CA THR A 236 10.64 -1.43 -9.69
C THR A 236 11.44 -2.11 -10.81
N LEU A 237 12.05 -1.31 -11.70
CA LEU A 237 12.91 -1.85 -12.76
C LEU A 237 14.21 -2.45 -12.19
N ILE A 238 14.87 -1.79 -11.23
CA ILE A 238 16.08 -2.31 -10.58
C ILE A 238 15.77 -3.66 -9.92
N GLU A 239 14.67 -3.75 -9.15
CA GLU A 239 14.24 -4.99 -8.50
C GLU A 239 13.93 -6.08 -9.54
N GLY A 240 13.25 -5.74 -10.63
CA GLY A 240 12.96 -6.66 -11.73
C GLY A 240 14.22 -7.20 -12.40
N PHE A 241 15.13 -6.32 -12.81
CA PHE A 241 16.41 -6.75 -13.43
C PHE A 241 17.22 -7.67 -12.51
N CYS A 242 17.29 -7.34 -11.22
CA CYS A 242 17.99 -8.19 -10.27
C CYS A 242 17.32 -9.56 -10.09
N ALA A 243 15.99 -9.61 -10.06
CA ALA A 243 15.23 -10.86 -9.94
C ALA A 243 15.49 -11.82 -11.12
N GLU A 244 15.68 -11.28 -12.33
CA GLU A 244 16.06 -12.06 -13.53
C GLU A 244 17.59 -12.29 -13.65
N GLY A 245 18.39 -11.74 -12.75
CA GLY A 245 19.85 -11.85 -12.79
C GLY A 245 20.56 -10.86 -13.71
N HIS A 246 19.84 -9.92 -14.32
CA HIS A 246 20.35 -8.89 -15.23
C HIS A 246 20.92 -7.68 -14.46
N VAL A 247 21.83 -7.92 -13.53
CA VAL A 247 22.35 -6.90 -12.61
C VAL A 247 23.08 -5.77 -13.35
N GLU A 248 23.77 -6.08 -14.45
CA GLU A 248 24.48 -5.08 -15.27
C GLU A 248 23.51 -4.06 -15.86
N GLU A 249 22.32 -4.50 -16.27
CA GLU A 249 21.29 -3.61 -16.80
C GLU A 249 20.72 -2.69 -15.70
N ALA A 250 20.65 -3.17 -14.46
CA ALA A 250 20.28 -2.34 -13.32
C ALA A 250 21.32 -1.21 -13.08
N TYR A 251 22.62 -1.50 -13.22
CA TYR A 251 23.65 -0.46 -13.15
C TYR A 251 23.51 0.56 -14.27
N LYS A 252 23.34 0.11 -15.53
CA LYS A 252 23.14 1.01 -16.68
C LYS A 252 21.88 1.89 -16.50
N LEU A 253 20.83 1.34 -15.90
CA LEU A 253 19.61 2.11 -15.61
C LEU A 253 19.89 3.22 -14.59
N ILE A 254 20.65 2.94 -13.52
CA ILE A 254 21.03 3.96 -12.53
C ILE A 254 21.82 5.08 -13.20
N ASP A 255 22.82 4.74 -14.03
CA ASP A 255 23.61 5.74 -14.76
C ASP A 255 22.73 6.57 -15.73
N LYS A 256 21.73 5.94 -16.37
CA LYS A 256 20.78 6.61 -17.29
C LYS A 256 19.90 7.63 -16.55
N VAL A 257 19.46 7.32 -15.33
CA VAL A 257 18.52 8.18 -14.57
C VAL A 257 19.23 9.14 -13.60
N ALA A 258 20.54 9.04 -13.47
CA ALA A 258 21.35 9.91 -12.64
C ALA A 258 21.12 11.38 -12.99
N GLY A 259 20.83 12.22 -11.99
CA GLY A 259 20.55 13.65 -12.18
C GLY A 259 19.18 14.00 -12.77
N ARG A 260 18.29 13.03 -13.02
CA ARG A 260 16.94 13.25 -13.56
C ARG A 260 15.83 13.32 -12.52
N GLY A 261 16.14 13.71 -11.29
CA GLY A 261 15.16 13.92 -10.22
C GLY A 261 14.90 12.69 -9.33
N VAL A 262 15.60 11.59 -9.59
CA VAL A 262 15.64 10.43 -8.67
C VAL A 262 16.96 10.49 -7.90
N SER A 263 16.89 10.28 -6.59
CA SER A 263 18.09 10.29 -5.73
C SER A 263 18.98 9.07 -6.05
N ASP A 264 20.24 9.30 -6.33
CA ASP A 264 21.22 8.22 -6.53
C ASP A 264 21.28 7.30 -5.32
N GLY A 265 21.15 7.85 -4.10
CA GLY A 265 21.07 7.08 -2.86
C GLY A 265 19.93 6.08 -2.82
N ASP A 266 18.75 6.44 -3.32
CA ASP A 266 17.59 5.56 -3.39
C ASP A 266 17.79 4.42 -4.39
N CYS A 267 18.35 4.71 -5.57
CA CYS A 267 18.63 3.72 -6.62
C CYS A 267 19.67 2.70 -6.16
N TYR A 268 20.79 3.19 -5.61
CA TYR A 268 21.82 2.28 -5.08
C TYR A 268 21.34 1.48 -3.87
N SER A 269 20.52 2.07 -2.99
CA SER A 269 19.91 1.32 -1.87
C SER A 269 19.02 0.20 -2.36
N ALA A 270 18.19 0.45 -3.37
CA ALA A 270 17.36 -0.57 -3.99
C ALA A 270 18.19 -1.70 -4.63
N LEU A 271 19.30 -1.35 -5.31
CA LEU A 271 20.20 -2.33 -5.88
C LEU A 271 20.90 -3.17 -4.80
N VAL A 272 21.39 -2.56 -3.72
CA VAL A 272 21.97 -3.26 -2.56
C VAL A 272 20.96 -4.26 -1.97
N VAL A 273 19.74 -3.82 -1.71
CA VAL A 273 18.66 -4.68 -1.20
C VAL A 273 18.37 -5.84 -2.14
N SER A 274 18.32 -5.57 -3.45
CA SER A 274 18.05 -6.60 -4.47
C SER A 274 19.20 -7.62 -4.58
N LEU A 275 20.47 -7.16 -4.53
CA LEU A 275 21.63 -8.05 -4.49
C LEU A 275 21.63 -8.98 -3.27
N ILE A 276 21.24 -8.46 -2.11
CA ILE A 276 21.07 -9.27 -0.90
C ILE A 276 19.99 -10.33 -1.11
N ARG A 277 18.85 -9.97 -1.68
CA ARG A 277 17.73 -10.91 -1.95
C ARG A 277 18.10 -12.04 -2.88
N ILE A 278 18.95 -11.79 -3.88
CA ILE A 278 19.45 -12.82 -4.80
C ILE A 278 20.74 -13.52 -4.28
N ASN A 279 21.07 -13.32 -2.98
CA ASN A 279 22.19 -13.94 -2.29
C ASN A 279 23.60 -13.58 -2.84
N ARG A 280 23.75 -12.40 -3.45
CA ARG A 280 25.04 -11.84 -3.92
C ARG A 280 25.58 -10.82 -2.90
N LEU A 281 25.76 -11.27 -1.65
CA LEU A 281 26.11 -10.36 -0.53
C LEU A 281 27.46 -9.67 -0.73
N ASP A 282 28.45 -10.32 -1.31
CA ASP A 282 29.78 -9.74 -1.49
C ASP A 282 29.75 -8.53 -2.44
N GLU A 283 28.96 -8.62 -3.50
CA GLU A 283 28.72 -7.49 -4.40
C GLU A 283 27.92 -6.37 -3.75
N ALA A 284 26.89 -6.74 -2.96
CA ALA A 284 26.11 -5.79 -2.20
C ALA A 284 27.02 -5.01 -1.22
N GLU A 285 27.97 -5.67 -0.55
CA GLU A 285 28.93 -5.05 0.36
C GLU A 285 29.88 -4.09 -0.37
N ILE A 286 30.41 -4.48 -1.52
CA ILE A 286 31.27 -3.61 -2.35
C ILE A 286 30.48 -2.38 -2.81
N LEU A 287 29.26 -2.57 -3.29
CA LEU A 287 28.40 -1.50 -3.75
C LEU A 287 28.04 -0.52 -2.61
N PHE A 288 27.69 -1.06 -1.44
CA PHE A 288 27.34 -0.28 -0.27
C PHE A 288 28.51 0.61 0.17
N ARG A 289 29.72 0.06 0.22
CA ARG A 289 30.93 0.81 0.54
C ARG A 289 31.26 1.88 -0.51
N LYS A 290 31.12 1.54 -1.81
CA LYS A 290 31.32 2.50 -2.90
C LYS A 290 30.33 3.66 -2.81
N MET A 291 29.06 3.38 -2.53
CA MET A 291 27.99 4.34 -2.32
C MET A 291 28.31 5.27 -1.16
N SER A 292 28.71 4.73 -0.01
CA SER A 292 29.10 5.51 1.16
C SER A 292 30.31 6.41 0.89
N ALA A 293 31.31 5.93 0.14
CA ALA A 293 32.50 6.68 -0.24
C ALA A 293 32.19 7.82 -1.24
N SER A 294 31.20 7.66 -2.12
CA SER A 294 30.75 8.70 -3.07
C SER A 294 29.86 9.77 -2.43
N GLY A 295 29.51 9.65 -1.14
CA GLY A 295 28.63 10.57 -0.44
C GLY A 295 27.14 10.35 -0.70
N ALA A 296 26.75 9.31 -1.47
CA ALA A 296 25.38 8.91 -1.64
C ALA A 296 24.88 8.27 -0.34
N LYS A 297 23.70 8.72 0.14
CA LYS A 297 23.17 8.29 1.43
C LYS A 297 22.37 7.00 1.28
N PRO A 298 22.80 5.88 1.94
CA PRO A 298 21.98 4.68 1.98
C PRO A 298 20.72 4.90 2.80
N ASP A 299 19.62 4.26 2.40
CA ASP A 299 18.40 4.27 3.18
C ASP A 299 18.49 3.31 4.38
N GLY A 300 17.56 3.47 5.35
CA GLY A 300 17.57 2.67 6.57
C GLY A 300 17.29 1.18 6.31
N ILE A 301 16.60 0.84 5.23
CA ILE A 301 16.30 -0.55 4.84
C ILE A 301 17.57 -1.23 4.35
N ALA A 302 18.33 -0.60 3.44
CA ALA A 302 19.59 -1.13 2.95
C ALA A 302 20.60 -1.29 4.09
N CYS A 303 20.73 -0.29 4.98
CA CYS A 303 21.58 -0.39 6.16
C CYS A 303 21.19 -1.56 7.06
N SER A 304 19.92 -1.69 7.39
CA SER A 304 19.42 -2.74 8.29
C SER A 304 19.62 -4.13 7.70
N LEU A 305 19.33 -4.32 6.40
CA LEU A 305 19.49 -5.60 5.73
C LEU A 305 20.97 -5.98 5.59
N MET A 306 21.86 -5.02 5.23
CA MET A 306 23.30 -5.26 5.15
C MET A 306 23.85 -5.78 6.48
N ILE A 307 23.60 -5.08 7.57
CA ILE A 307 24.08 -5.47 8.89
C ILE A 307 23.53 -6.84 9.28
N ARG A 308 22.22 -7.09 9.03
CA ARG A 308 21.56 -8.35 9.35
C ARG A 308 22.20 -9.53 8.63
N GLU A 309 22.44 -9.39 7.32
CA GLU A 309 23.00 -10.49 6.52
C GLU A 309 24.51 -10.74 6.81
N ILE A 310 25.29 -9.71 7.10
CA ILE A 310 26.68 -9.86 7.55
C ILE A 310 26.71 -10.63 8.89
N CYS A 311 25.85 -10.25 9.84
CA CYS A 311 25.74 -10.94 11.13
C CYS A 311 25.27 -12.40 10.96
N ARG A 312 24.34 -12.66 10.04
CA ARG A 312 23.83 -13.99 9.74
C ARG A 312 24.90 -14.94 9.17
N LYS A 313 25.86 -14.39 8.41
CA LYS A 313 27.06 -15.14 7.98
C LYS A 313 28.10 -15.35 9.09
N GLY A 314 27.81 -15.00 10.34
CA GLY A 314 28.71 -15.15 11.49
C GLY A 314 29.71 -14.01 11.65
N ARG A 315 29.74 -13.00 10.77
CA ARG A 315 30.68 -11.87 10.74
C ARG A 315 30.12 -10.70 11.58
N VAL A 316 29.83 -10.99 12.87
CA VAL A 316 29.12 -10.01 13.74
C VAL A 316 29.97 -8.76 14.00
N LEU A 317 31.29 -8.91 14.14
CA LEU A 317 32.21 -7.79 14.34
C LEU A 317 32.19 -6.84 13.13
N ASP A 318 32.19 -7.40 11.90
CA ASP A 318 32.11 -6.60 10.68
C ASP A 318 30.76 -5.88 10.58
N GLY A 319 29.68 -6.56 10.99
CA GLY A 319 28.36 -5.95 11.10
C GLY A 319 28.30 -4.79 12.09
N PHE A 320 29.02 -4.91 13.22
CA PHE A 320 29.15 -3.83 14.20
C PHE A 320 30.02 -2.68 13.67
N CYS A 321 31.13 -2.97 12.99
CA CYS A 321 31.96 -1.93 12.35
C CYS A 321 31.14 -1.12 11.34
N LEU A 322 30.35 -1.81 10.50
CA LEU A 322 29.46 -1.15 9.55
C LEU A 322 28.40 -0.27 10.25
N TYR A 323 27.83 -0.77 11.35
CA TYR A 323 26.90 0.00 12.17
C TYR A 323 27.57 1.28 12.72
N ASP A 324 28.80 1.17 13.24
CA ASP A 324 29.57 2.29 13.80
C ASP A 324 29.91 3.34 12.72
N GLU A 325 30.30 2.91 11.52
CA GLU A 325 30.54 3.78 10.35
C GLU A 325 29.27 4.57 9.97
N ILE A 326 28.13 3.89 9.88
CA ILE A 326 26.83 4.51 9.56
C ILE A 326 26.43 5.51 10.67
N GLU A 327 26.70 5.19 11.94
CA GLU A 327 26.40 6.07 13.08
C GLU A 327 27.23 7.36 13.02
N GLN A 328 28.50 7.25 12.71
CA GLN A 328 29.41 8.40 12.58
C GLN A 328 29.02 9.34 11.43
N MET A 329 28.50 8.79 10.35
CA MET A 329 27.99 9.57 9.20
C MET A 329 26.68 10.31 9.50
N ARG A 330 26.06 10.14 10.68
CA ARG A 330 24.77 10.71 11.08
C ARG A 330 23.59 10.36 10.13
N PHE A 331 23.69 9.22 9.45
CA PHE A 331 22.60 8.72 8.57
C PHE A 331 21.53 7.91 9.30
N LEU A 332 21.63 7.79 10.60
CA LEU A 332 20.88 6.86 11.46
C LEU A 332 19.43 7.25 11.76
N SER A 333 18.72 7.95 10.89
CA SER A 333 17.33 8.30 11.21
C SER A 333 16.34 7.12 11.23
N SER A 334 16.73 5.89 10.80
CA SER A 334 15.77 4.78 10.67
C SER A 334 16.36 3.36 10.60
N ILE A 335 17.37 3.00 11.39
CA ILE A 335 17.73 1.57 11.52
C ILE A 335 16.66 0.86 12.35
N ASP A 336 16.24 -0.33 11.89
CA ASP A 336 15.28 -1.19 12.59
C ASP A 336 15.78 -1.52 14.00
N SER A 337 14.89 -1.41 14.99
CA SER A 337 15.21 -1.74 16.39
C SER A 337 15.72 -3.17 16.58
N ASP A 338 15.37 -4.10 15.69
CA ASP A 338 15.81 -5.49 15.71
C ASP A 338 17.31 -5.65 15.46
N ILE A 339 17.93 -4.75 14.70
CA ILE A 339 19.37 -4.78 14.40
C ILE A 339 20.21 -4.65 15.67
N TYR A 340 19.81 -3.77 16.58
CA TYR A 340 20.48 -3.63 17.89
C TYR A 340 20.45 -4.94 18.65
N SER A 341 19.33 -5.66 18.61
CA SER A 341 19.19 -6.95 19.28
C SER A 341 20.08 -8.02 18.62
N ILE A 342 20.12 -8.07 17.28
CA ILE A 342 20.94 -9.02 16.50
C ILE A 342 22.44 -8.79 16.81
N LEU A 343 22.89 -7.55 16.72
CA LEU A 343 24.30 -7.18 17.01
C LEU A 343 24.65 -7.49 18.47
N LEU A 344 23.82 -7.09 19.44
CA LEU A 344 24.10 -7.30 20.85
C LEU A 344 24.20 -8.79 21.19
N VAL A 345 23.26 -9.61 20.69
CA VAL A 345 23.29 -11.07 20.85
C VAL A 345 24.54 -11.68 20.28
N GLY A 346 24.84 -11.33 19.01
CA GLY A 346 25.98 -11.90 18.30
C GLY A 346 27.33 -11.51 18.95
N LEU A 347 27.50 -10.22 19.33
CA LEU A 347 28.70 -9.74 20.02
C LEU A 347 28.91 -10.44 21.37
N CYS A 348 27.83 -10.61 22.17
CA CYS A 348 27.91 -11.32 23.45
C CYS A 348 28.23 -12.83 23.26
N GLN A 349 27.70 -13.48 22.20
CA GLN A 349 27.99 -14.88 21.90
C GLN A 349 29.43 -15.09 21.45
N GLN A 350 30.01 -14.16 20.68
CA GLN A 350 31.38 -14.21 20.19
C GLN A 350 32.39 -13.59 21.19
N SER A 351 31.94 -13.20 22.40
CA SER A 351 32.77 -12.61 23.45
C SER A 351 33.40 -11.25 23.10
N HIS A 352 32.84 -10.51 22.14
CA HIS A 352 33.23 -9.13 21.81
C HIS A 352 32.53 -8.16 22.78
N LEU A 353 32.92 -8.21 24.04
CA LEU A 353 32.19 -7.54 25.14
C LEU A 353 32.43 -6.02 25.17
N VAL A 354 33.55 -5.55 24.63
CA VAL A 354 33.87 -4.09 24.53
C VAL A 354 32.90 -3.43 23.53
N GLU A 355 32.73 -4.06 22.37
CA GLU A 355 31.82 -3.60 21.32
C GLU A 355 30.36 -3.73 21.76
N ALA A 356 30.03 -4.81 22.47
CA ALA A 356 28.70 -4.98 23.07
C ALA A 356 28.37 -3.89 24.09
N ALA A 357 29.35 -3.46 24.90
CA ALA A 357 29.20 -2.36 25.85
C ALA A 357 29.00 -1.00 25.12
N LYS A 358 29.76 -0.76 24.05
CA LYS A 358 29.62 0.43 23.21
C LYS A 358 28.21 0.50 22.58
N LEU A 359 27.74 -0.62 22.02
CA LEU A 359 26.40 -0.72 21.46
C LEU A 359 25.30 -0.51 22.51
N ALA A 360 25.44 -1.13 23.68
CA ALA A 360 24.51 -0.97 24.79
C ALA A 360 24.39 0.49 25.25
N ARG A 361 25.50 1.26 25.27
CA ARG A 361 25.51 2.69 25.57
C ARG A 361 24.71 3.47 24.52
N SER A 362 24.94 3.22 23.22
CA SER A 362 24.17 3.84 22.13
C SER A 362 22.67 3.50 22.21
N MET A 363 22.32 2.26 22.58
CA MET A 363 20.92 1.86 22.79
C MET A 363 20.25 2.63 23.94
N LEU A 364 20.99 2.86 25.05
CA LEU A 364 20.50 3.65 26.17
C LEU A 364 20.22 5.11 25.78
N ASP A 365 21.17 5.74 25.08
CA ASP A 365 21.02 7.11 24.60
C ASP A 365 19.82 7.28 23.69
N LYS A 366 19.53 6.27 22.87
CA LYS A 366 18.38 6.22 21.95
C LYS A 366 17.09 5.69 22.59
N ARG A 367 17.08 5.34 23.86
CA ARG A 367 15.97 4.77 24.62
C ARG A 367 15.42 3.46 24.02
N ILE A 368 16.30 2.63 23.44
CA ILE A 368 15.94 1.32 22.89
C ILE A 368 15.95 0.29 24.00
N ARG A 369 14.90 -0.53 24.08
CA ARG A 369 14.78 -1.56 25.15
C ARG A 369 15.79 -2.68 24.96
N LEU A 370 16.50 -3.01 26.04
CA LEU A 370 17.45 -4.10 26.12
C LEU A 370 16.77 -5.36 26.69
N LYS A 371 17.08 -6.54 26.12
CA LYS A 371 16.62 -7.81 26.70
C LYS A 371 17.51 -8.20 27.89
N ALA A 372 16.89 -8.48 29.04
CA ALA A 372 17.55 -8.74 30.32
C ALA A 372 18.64 -9.83 30.27
N ILE A 373 18.47 -10.87 29.46
CA ILE A 373 19.42 -12.00 29.35
C ILE A 373 20.81 -11.55 28.89
N TYR A 374 20.88 -10.62 27.95
CA TYR A 374 22.16 -10.13 27.41
C TYR A 374 22.75 -9.03 28.27
N VAL A 375 21.92 -8.26 28.95
CA VAL A 375 22.33 -7.20 29.85
C VAL A 375 23.20 -7.73 30.99
N ASN A 376 22.88 -8.87 31.56
CA ASN A 376 23.62 -9.48 32.66
C ASN A 376 25.08 -9.82 32.29
N LYS A 377 25.31 -10.38 31.08
CA LYS A 377 26.69 -10.65 30.59
C LYS A 377 27.49 -9.39 30.41
N ILE A 378 26.87 -8.34 29.89
CA ILE A 378 27.52 -7.03 29.68
C ILE A 378 27.84 -6.38 31.03
N ILE A 379 26.92 -6.43 32.01
CA ILE A 379 27.12 -5.88 33.36
C ILE A 379 28.30 -6.58 34.05
N GLU A 380 28.41 -7.89 33.95
CA GLU A 380 29.52 -8.64 34.53
C GLU A 380 30.86 -8.26 33.92
N HIS A 381 30.92 -8.12 32.59
CA HIS A 381 32.12 -7.64 31.91
C HIS A 381 32.48 -6.20 32.31
N LEU A 382 31.49 -5.28 32.34
CA LEU A 382 31.73 -3.87 32.71
C LEU A 382 32.22 -3.73 34.16
N LYS A 383 31.76 -4.55 35.08
CA LYS A 383 32.26 -4.61 36.43
C LYS A 383 33.72 -5.02 36.49
N ASN A 384 34.13 -5.96 35.64
CA ASN A 384 35.50 -6.45 35.56
C ASN A 384 36.43 -5.47 34.84
N SER A 385 35.93 -4.72 33.87
CA SER A 385 36.69 -3.69 33.12
C SER A 385 36.71 -2.31 33.77
N GLY A 386 36.02 -2.13 34.91
CA GLY A 386 36.08 -0.89 35.70
C GLY A 386 35.05 0.18 35.33
N ASP A 387 34.21 -0.02 34.32
CA ASP A 387 33.14 0.93 33.95
C ASP A 387 31.88 0.71 34.80
N LYS A 388 31.98 1.12 36.07
CA LYS A 388 30.94 0.94 37.09
C LYS A 388 29.68 1.76 36.80
N GLU A 389 29.80 2.91 36.14
CA GLU A 389 28.70 3.83 35.89
C GLU A 389 27.73 3.25 34.86
N LEU A 390 28.22 2.74 33.73
CA LEU A 390 27.44 2.07 32.72
C LEU A 390 26.80 0.77 33.25
N ALA A 391 27.51 0.01 34.07
CA ALA A 391 26.99 -1.18 34.73
C ALA A 391 25.79 -0.88 35.64
N ILE A 392 25.82 0.24 36.37
CA ILE A 392 24.70 0.69 37.21
C ILE A 392 23.50 1.14 36.37
N GLN A 393 23.75 1.90 35.31
CA GLN A 393 22.69 2.36 34.41
C GLN A 393 21.97 1.17 33.73
N LEU A 394 22.72 0.20 33.21
CA LEU A 394 22.19 -1.02 32.60
C LEU A 394 21.41 -1.88 33.63
N SER A 395 21.90 -1.96 34.87
CA SER A 395 21.21 -2.71 35.91
C SER A 395 19.84 -2.13 36.32
N ARG A 396 19.64 -0.81 36.14
CA ARG A 396 18.35 -0.14 36.40
C ARG A 396 17.32 -0.39 35.31
N ILE A 397 17.74 -0.68 34.09
CA ILE A 397 16.86 -0.88 32.94
C ILE A 397 16.52 -2.36 32.72
N ALA A 398 17.36 -3.27 33.24
CA ALA A 398 17.14 -4.71 33.23
C ALA A 398 16.07 -5.18 34.24
N ARG A 399 15.59 -4.28 35.08
CA ARG A 399 14.47 -4.50 36.02
C ARG A 399 13.15 -4.00 35.39
#